data_2257fc73aded3ae9cf06c8b73ef728a4
#
_entry.id   2257fc73aded3ae9cf06c8b73ef728a4
#
_cell.length_a   1.000
_cell.length_b   1.000
_cell.length_c   1.000
_cell.angle_alpha   90.00
_cell.angle_beta   90.00
_cell.angle_gamma   90.00
#
_symmetry.space_group_name_H-M   'P 1'
#
loop_
_entity.id
_entity.type
_entity.pdbx_description
1 polymer ?
#
loop_
_entity_poly.entity_id
_entity_poly.type
_entity_poly.pdbx_seq_one_letter_code
_entity_poly.pdbx_strand_id
1 'polypeptide(L)'
;YSVHPNSPKYIGGLLYSTSGYGLGGVMLRLSDDGSSVKQVWTNKSHDPRIGGFVVLNGRIYGGGDMNRRLFSLDWNTGKEIYSLNQHAPSNIIANDGLLYIYSERGQVVLVEPKADAFEVLSSFNVPKGSGPHWAHLVIHNKRLYVRHGASLMVYDVAGS
;
A
#
# COMPACT_ATOMS: atom_id res chain seq x y z
N TYR A 1 4.66 16.01 -12.57
CA TYR A 1 3.46 16.10 -11.75
C TYR A 1 3.80 16.72 -10.40
N SER A 2 2.94 17.61 -9.92
CA SER A 2 3.10 18.31 -8.63
C SER A 2 2.41 17.59 -7.45
N VAL A 3 1.81 16.42 -7.68
CA VAL A 3 1.05 15.68 -6.66
C VAL A 3 1.85 14.49 -6.17
N HIS A 4 2.21 14.51 -4.88
CA HIS A 4 2.96 13.43 -4.21
C HIS A 4 2.17 12.96 -2.98
N PRO A 5 1.15 12.11 -3.15
CA PRO A 5 0.19 11.77 -2.08
C PRO A 5 0.73 10.78 -1.06
N ASN A 6 1.90 10.20 -1.29
CA ASN A 6 2.42 9.11 -0.47
C ASN A 6 3.40 9.63 0.59
N SER A 7 3.20 9.23 1.83
CA SER A 7 4.16 9.49 2.91
C SER A 7 5.35 8.55 2.79
N PRO A 8 6.59 9.04 2.79
CA PRO A 8 7.76 8.20 2.79
C PRO A 8 7.87 7.36 4.06
N LYS A 9 8.58 6.23 3.98
CA LYS A 9 8.89 5.36 5.11
C LYS A 9 10.38 5.33 5.36
N TYR A 10 10.76 5.56 6.63
CA TYR A 10 12.15 5.50 7.09
C TYR A 10 12.33 4.30 8.00
N ILE A 11 13.28 3.41 7.67
CA ILE A 11 13.61 2.22 8.46
C ILE A 11 15.11 1.96 8.34
N GLY A 12 15.82 1.95 9.46
CA GLY A 12 17.22 1.54 9.51
C GLY A 12 18.18 2.32 8.58
N GLY A 13 18.05 3.64 8.54
CA GLY A 13 18.88 4.49 7.67
C GLY A 13 18.42 4.56 6.22
N LEU A 14 17.39 3.80 5.83
CA LEU A 14 16.80 3.79 4.49
C LEU A 14 15.48 4.53 4.47
N LEU A 15 15.31 5.41 3.49
CA LEU A 15 14.09 6.16 3.22
C LEU A 15 13.53 5.76 1.85
N TYR A 16 12.36 5.15 1.83
CA TYR A 16 11.64 4.88 0.60
C TYR A 16 10.55 5.91 0.36
N SER A 17 10.55 6.52 -0.82
CA SER A 17 9.53 7.45 -1.29
C SER A 17 9.04 7.01 -2.67
N THR A 18 7.73 7.16 -2.93
CA THR A 18 7.13 6.80 -4.20
C THR A 18 6.03 7.78 -4.59
N SER A 19 5.75 7.87 -5.89
CA SER A 19 4.71 8.71 -6.46
C SER A 19 3.99 7.96 -7.57
N GLY A 20 2.71 8.28 -7.80
CA GLY A 20 1.90 7.73 -8.88
C GLY A 20 2.30 8.25 -10.26
N TYR A 21 1.43 8.00 -11.25
CA TYR A 21 1.55 8.50 -12.61
C TYR A 21 2.81 8.01 -13.36
N GLY A 22 3.25 6.78 -13.08
CA GLY A 22 4.41 6.17 -13.72
C GLY A 22 5.76 6.72 -13.24
N LEU A 23 5.80 7.53 -12.17
CA LEU A 23 7.06 8.06 -11.62
C LEU A 23 7.80 6.98 -10.81
N GLY A 24 7.06 6.10 -10.13
CA GLY A 24 7.63 5.01 -9.35
C GLY A 24 8.21 5.45 -8.02
N GLY A 25 9.18 4.69 -7.52
CA GLY A 25 9.77 4.90 -6.22
C GLY A 25 11.30 4.93 -6.23
N VAL A 26 11.84 5.55 -5.19
CA VAL A 26 13.28 5.67 -4.94
C VAL A 26 13.58 5.29 -3.50
N MET A 27 14.63 4.49 -3.31
CA MET A 27 15.24 4.23 -2.02
C MET A 27 16.47 5.08 -1.84
N LEU A 28 16.51 5.79 -0.75
CA LEU A 28 17.61 6.68 -0.35
C LEU A 28 18.24 6.15 0.94
N ARG A 29 19.53 6.27 1.05
CA ARG A 29 20.28 6.06 2.32
C ARG A 29 20.65 7.42 2.88
N LEU A 30 20.28 7.67 4.12
CA LEU A 30 20.69 8.85 4.86
C LEU A 30 22.00 8.55 5.56
N SER A 31 22.88 9.58 5.65
CA SER A 31 24.04 9.53 6.57
C SER A 31 23.56 9.57 8.03
N ASP A 32 24.40 9.10 8.95
CA ASP A 32 24.06 9.01 10.38
C ASP A 32 23.74 10.38 10.99
N ASP A 33 24.38 11.43 10.50
CA ASP A 33 24.16 12.83 10.91
C ASP A 33 23.01 13.52 10.14
N GLY A 34 22.41 12.83 9.16
CA GLY A 34 21.34 13.37 8.32
C GLY A 34 21.77 14.45 7.32
N SER A 35 23.07 14.73 7.20
CA SER A 35 23.58 15.82 6.36
C SER A 35 23.62 15.49 4.87
N SER A 36 23.58 14.20 4.52
CA SER A 36 23.65 13.75 3.13
C SER A 36 22.73 12.57 2.83
N VAL A 37 22.41 12.41 1.56
CA VAL A 37 21.57 11.31 1.05
C VAL A 37 22.19 10.70 -0.19
N LYS A 38 22.16 9.36 -0.29
CA LYS A 38 22.62 8.60 -1.45
C LYS A 38 21.48 7.74 -1.98
N GLN A 39 21.26 7.77 -3.30
CA GLN A 39 20.33 6.86 -3.95
C GLN A 39 20.86 5.43 -3.90
N VAL A 40 20.02 4.49 -3.46
CA VAL A 40 20.34 3.05 -3.38
C VAL A 40 19.79 2.32 -4.60
N TRP A 41 18.49 2.49 -4.86
CA TRP A 41 17.82 1.90 -6.01
C TRP A 41 16.57 2.72 -6.41
N THR A 42 16.05 2.45 -7.61
CA THR A 42 14.77 2.96 -8.10
C THR A 42 13.92 1.83 -8.67
N ASN A 43 12.60 1.98 -8.61
CA ASN A 43 11.65 1.08 -9.23
C ASN A 43 10.51 1.90 -9.87
N LYS A 44 10.35 1.83 -11.20
CA LYS A 44 9.33 2.59 -11.93
C LYS A 44 7.95 1.92 -11.93
N SER A 45 7.89 0.64 -11.60
CA SER A 45 6.63 -0.12 -11.67
C SER A 45 5.75 0.07 -10.43
N HIS A 46 6.34 0.42 -9.28
CA HIS A 46 5.60 0.66 -8.04
C HIS A 46 5.28 2.15 -7.92
N ASP A 47 4.14 2.53 -8.44
CA ASP A 47 3.68 3.92 -8.56
C ASP A 47 2.31 4.17 -7.91
N PRO A 48 2.12 3.88 -6.61
CA PRO A 48 0.84 4.08 -5.94
C PRO A 48 0.42 5.56 -5.97
N ARG A 49 -0.84 5.80 -6.38
CA ARG A 49 -1.40 7.15 -6.50
C ARG A 49 -2.31 7.53 -5.34
N ILE A 50 -3.12 6.61 -4.86
CA ILE A 50 -4.23 6.93 -3.96
C ILE A 50 -4.06 6.45 -2.51
N GLY A 51 -3.02 5.71 -2.18
CA GLY A 51 -3.00 5.15 -0.86
C GLY A 51 -1.71 4.62 -0.31
N GLY A 52 -0.61 5.04 -0.86
CA GLY A 52 0.67 4.71 -0.29
C GLY A 52 1.03 3.22 -0.38
N PHE A 53 1.80 2.81 0.58
CA PHE A 53 2.34 1.46 0.67
C PHE A 53 2.60 1.12 2.14
N VAL A 54 2.75 -0.16 2.42
CA VAL A 54 3.17 -0.66 3.73
C VAL A 54 4.48 -1.43 3.61
N VAL A 55 5.24 -1.46 4.70
CA VAL A 55 6.45 -2.28 4.83
C VAL A 55 6.21 -3.31 5.91
N LEU A 56 6.34 -4.57 5.55
CA LEU A 56 6.15 -5.70 6.44
C LEU A 56 7.19 -6.77 6.14
N ASN A 57 7.92 -7.23 7.18
CA ASN A 57 8.92 -8.30 7.08
C ASN A 57 9.95 -8.10 5.95
N GLY A 58 10.48 -6.88 5.80
CA GLY A 58 11.48 -6.56 4.78
C GLY A 58 10.97 -6.47 3.35
N ARG A 59 9.65 -6.36 3.17
CA ARG A 59 9.00 -6.20 1.87
C ARG A 59 8.12 -4.97 1.83
N ILE A 60 8.04 -4.35 0.67
CA ILE A 60 7.12 -3.25 0.35
C ILE A 60 5.90 -3.84 -0.34
N TYR A 61 4.71 -3.47 0.11
CA TYR A 61 3.44 -3.84 -0.50
C TYR A 61 2.65 -2.60 -0.89
N GLY A 62 2.16 -2.54 -2.11
CA GLY A 62 1.34 -1.42 -2.58
C GLY A 62 0.74 -1.67 -3.95
N GLY A 63 -0.28 -0.89 -4.30
CA GLY A 63 -0.97 -0.98 -5.59
C GLY A 63 -0.44 0.05 -6.58
N GLY A 64 0.04 -0.39 -7.74
CA GLY A 64 0.46 0.51 -8.82
C GLY A 64 -0.72 1.18 -9.52
N ASP A 65 -0.50 2.40 -10.01
CA ASP A 65 -1.48 3.22 -10.73
C ASP A 65 -1.54 2.83 -12.23
N MET A 66 -0.45 3.00 -12.94
CA MET A 66 -0.41 2.81 -14.40
C MET A 66 -0.55 1.35 -14.82
N ASN A 67 0.07 0.45 -14.08
CA ASN A 67 0.04 -0.98 -14.41
C ASN A 67 -1.08 -1.76 -13.70
N ARG A 68 -1.77 -1.14 -12.74
CA ARG A 68 -2.92 -1.68 -12.01
C ARG A 68 -2.66 -3.03 -11.33
N ARG A 69 -1.44 -3.21 -10.83
CA ARG A 69 -0.99 -4.43 -10.15
C ARG A 69 -0.72 -4.16 -8.68
N LEU A 70 -1.05 -5.12 -7.83
CA LEU A 70 -0.58 -5.15 -6.45
C LEU A 70 0.83 -5.77 -6.44
N PHE A 71 1.79 -5.12 -5.79
CA PHE A 71 3.19 -5.52 -5.78
C PHE A 71 3.67 -5.98 -4.41
N SER A 72 4.58 -6.93 -4.43
CA SER A 72 5.53 -7.25 -3.36
C SER A 72 6.94 -6.98 -3.86
N LEU A 73 7.63 -6.01 -3.26
CA LEU A 73 9.01 -5.69 -3.60
C LEU A 73 9.93 -5.98 -2.41
N ASP A 74 11.15 -6.38 -2.68
CA ASP A 74 12.21 -6.48 -1.67
C ASP A 74 12.65 -5.08 -1.21
N TRP A 75 12.68 -4.84 0.10
CA TRP A 75 13.03 -3.55 0.69
C TRP A 75 14.45 -3.09 0.34
N ASN A 76 15.42 -4.00 0.29
CA ASN A 76 16.82 -3.66 0.11
C ASN A 76 17.19 -3.44 -1.35
N THR A 77 16.53 -4.12 -2.27
CA THR A 77 16.91 -4.14 -3.69
C THR A 77 15.89 -3.49 -4.63
N GLY A 78 14.64 -3.29 -4.18
CA GLY A 78 13.55 -2.78 -5.00
C GLY A 78 13.08 -3.75 -6.10
N LYS A 79 13.58 -4.99 -6.09
CA LYS A 79 13.15 -6.01 -7.06
C LYS A 79 11.76 -6.51 -6.73
N GLU A 80 10.95 -6.71 -7.76
CA GLU A 80 9.66 -7.39 -7.64
C GLU A 80 9.91 -8.84 -7.23
N ILE A 81 9.24 -9.26 -6.15
CA ILE A 81 9.24 -10.64 -5.68
C ILE A 81 8.09 -11.38 -6.36
N TYR A 82 6.89 -10.79 -6.29
CA TYR A 82 5.69 -11.23 -6.99
C TYR A 82 4.68 -10.09 -7.09
N SER A 83 3.65 -10.29 -7.91
CA SER A 83 2.56 -9.32 -8.06
C SER A 83 1.24 -10.01 -8.40
N LEU A 84 0.14 -9.27 -8.28
CA LEU A 84 -1.21 -9.72 -8.61
C LEU A 84 -1.89 -8.69 -9.50
N ASN A 85 -2.42 -9.08 -10.66
CA ASN A 85 -3.12 -8.21 -11.63
C ASN A 85 -4.55 -7.87 -11.19
N GLN A 86 -4.75 -7.58 -9.91
CA GLN A 86 -6.04 -7.27 -9.31
C GLN A 86 -5.87 -6.24 -8.19
N HIS A 87 -6.97 -5.69 -7.71
CA HIS A 87 -7.09 -4.85 -6.51
C HIS A 87 -6.26 -3.57 -6.50
N ALA A 88 -5.81 -3.10 -7.65
CA ALA A 88 -5.07 -1.82 -7.81
C ALA A 88 -5.72 -0.95 -8.90
N PRO A 89 -5.60 0.40 -8.82
CA PRO A 89 -5.04 1.18 -7.71
C PRO A 89 -5.80 0.99 -6.40
N SER A 90 -5.12 1.13 -5.26
CA SER A 90 -5.72 0.88 -3.95
C SER A 90 -5.00 1.59 -2.81
N ASN A 91 -5.74 1.77 -1.72
CA ASN A 91 -5.18 2.02 -0.39
C ASN A 91 -4.82 0.68 0.27
N ILE A 92 -3.79 0.68 1.11
CA ILE A 92 -3.33 -0.51 1.81
C ILE A 92 -2.89 -0.18 3.24
N ILE A 93 -3.30 -1.02 4.18
CA ILE A 93 -2.79 -1.03 5.54
C ILE A 93 -2.42 -2.45 5.93
N ALA A 94 -1.58 -2.60 6.96
CA ALA A 94 -1.21 -3.89 7.52
C ALA A 94 -1.64 -3.98 8.99
N ASN A 95 -2.16 -5.12 9.39
CA ASN A 95 -2.46 -5.45 10.78
C ASN A 95 -2.33 -6.96 11.00
N ASP A 96 -1.67 -7.37 12.09
CA ASP A 96 -1.46 -8.77 12.47
C ASP A 96 -0.91 -9.65 11.33
N GLY A 97 0.04 -9.11 10.55
CA GLY A 97 0.65 -9.83 9.44
C GLY A 97 -0.18 -9.89 8.16
N LEU A 98 -1.41 -9.43 8.18
CA LEU A 98 -2.32 -9.39 7.05
C LEU A 98 -2.35 -7.99 6.39
N LEU A 99 -2.73 -7.96 5.12
CA LEU A 99 -2.93 -6.74 4.34
C LEU A 99 -4.42 -6.51 4.12
N TYR A 100 -4.88 -5.31 4.43
CA TYR A 100 -6.23 -4.84 4.14
C TYR A 100 -6.13 -3.83 2.99
N ILE A 101 -6.78 -4.14 1.89
CA ILE A 101 -6.67 -3.40 0.64
C ILE A 101 -8.03 -2.82 0.30
N TYR A 102 -8.09 -1.50 0.03
CA TYR A 102 -9.30 -0.84 -0.44
C TYR A 102 -9.06 -0.32 -1.86
N SER A 103 -9.64 -1.01 -2.83
CA SER A 103 -9.45 -0.71 -4.24
C SER A 103 -10.25 0.52 -4.69
N GLU A 104 -9.78 1.20 -5.72
CA GLU A 104 -10.49 2.31 -6.38
C GLU A 104 -11.88 1.90 -6.90
N ARG A 105 -12.12 0.60 -7.09
CA ARG A 105 -13.42 0.04 -7.50
C ARG A 105 -14.39 -0.22 -6.34
N GLY A 106 -14.02 0.16 -5.12
CA GLY A 106 -14.88 0.03 -3.94
C GLY A 106 -14.86 -1.34 -3.27
N GLN A 107 -13.89 -2.19 -3.60
CA GLN A 107 -13.74 -3.49 -2.96
C GLN A 107 -12.74 -3.40 -1.81
N VAL A 108 -13.10 -3.91 -0.66
CA VAL A 108 -12.18 -4.18 0.46
C VAL A 108 -11.78 -5.65 0.41
N VAL A 109 -10.49 -5.91 0.48
CA VAL A 109 -9.90 -7.26 0.32
C VAL A 109 -8.96 -7.52 1.48
N LEU A 110 -9.10 -8.68 2.12
CA LEU A 110 -8.16 -9.21 3.10
C LEU A 110 -7.21 -10.19 2.43
N VAL A 111 -5.92 -9.95 2.57
CA VAL A 111 -4.87 -10.70 1.90
C VAL A 111 -3.81 -11.14 2.90
N GLU A 112 -3.41 -12.40 2.82
CA GLU A 112 -2.20 -12.89 3.48
C GLU A 112 -1.03 -12.85 2.50
N PRO A 113 0.04 -12.09 2.78
CA PRO A 113 1.24 -12.09 1.95
C PRO A 113 2.08 -13.34 2.25
N LYS A 114 2.12 -14.28 1.32
CA LYS A 114 2.95 -15.48 1.39
C LYS A 114 4.38 -15.21 0.91
N ALA A 115 5.21 -16.24 0.89
CA ALA A 115 6.59 -16.12 0.43
C ALA A 115 6.71 -15.69 -1.04
N ASP A 116 5.82 -16.16 -1.89
CA ASP A 116 5.85 -16.05 -3.35
C ASP A 116 4.51 -15.65 -3.99
N ALA A 117 3.48 -15.36 -3.19
CA ALA A 117 2.14 -15.01 -3.70
C ALA A 117 1.34 -14.14 -2.71
N PHE A 118 0.27 -13.54 -3.21
CA PHE A 118 -0.83 -12.99 -2.42
C PHE A 118 -1.95 -14.02 -2.31
N GLU A 119 -2.28 -14.44 -1.10
CA GLU A 119 -3.45 -15.27 -0.83
C GLU A 119 -4.64 -14.40 -0.41
N VAL A 120 -5.67 -14.33 -1.24
CA VAL A 120 -6.91 -13.61 -0.92
C VAL A 120 -7.75 -14.45 0.03
N LEU A 121 -7.92 -13.99 1.26
CA LEU A 121 -8.69 -14.68 2.29
C LEU A 121 -10.17 -14.33 2.22
N SER A 122 -10.51 -13.06 2.00
CA SER A 122 -11.90 -12.61 1.88
C SER A 122 -11.99 -11.28 1.16
N SER A 123 -13.18 -10.94 0.68
CA SER A 123 -13.46 -9.62 0.11
C SER A 123 -14.93 -9.25 0.20
N PHE A 124 -15.22 -7.95 0.21
CA PHE A 124 -16.57 -7.41 0.09
C PHE A 124 -16.58 -6.08 -0.66
N ASN A 125 -17.72 -5.73 -1.23
CA ASN A 125 -17.91 -4.41 -1.84
C ASN A 125 -18.47 -3.43 -0.81
N VAL A 126 -17.97 -2.20 -0.82
CA VAL A 126 -18.45 -1.12 0.05
C VAL A 126 -19.85 -0.70 -0.39
N PRO A 127 -20.90 -0.88 0.48
CA PRO A 127 -22.29 -0.80 0.04
C PRO A 127 -22.87 0.60 0.07
N LYS A 128 -22.21 1.57 0.70
CA LYS A 128 -22.74 2.93 0.93
C LYS A 128 -21.74 3.99 0.56
N GLY A 129 -22.23 5.22 0.34
CA GLY A 129 -21.44 6.39 0.01
C GLY A 129 -21.46 6.70 -1.48
N SER A 130 -20.71 7.73 -1.87
CA SER A 130 -20.61 8.21 -3.25
C SER A 130 -19.27 8.87 -3.51
N GLY A 131 -18.89 9.00 -4.78
CA GLY A 131 -17.60 9.57 -5.19
C GLY A 131 -16.47 8.54 -5.24
N PRO A 132 -15.21 8.99 -5.31
CA PRO A 132 -14.06 8.11 -5.40
C PRO A 132 -13.80 7.31 -4.12
N HIS A 133 -13.32 6.07 -4.27
CA HIS A 133 -12.91 5.19 -3.18
C HIS A 133 -11.42 5.44 -2.80
N TRP A 134 -11.09 6.63 -2.28
CA TRP A 134 -9.73 7.05 -2.00
C TRP A 134 -9.40 7.23 -0.52
N ALA A 135 -10.37 7.03 0.37
CA ALA A 135 -10.13 7.15 1.79
C ALA A 135 -9.23 6.02 2.31
N HIS A 136 -8.32 6.35 3.23
CA HIS A 136 -7.53 5.34 3.91
C HIS A 136 -8.38 4.51 4.86
N LEU A 137 -8.09 3.21 4.93
CA LEU A 137 -8.63 2.32 5.93
C LEU A 137 -8.02 2.61 7.30
N VAL A 138 -8.77 2.34 8.35
CA VAL A 138 -8.25 2.35 9.74
C VAL A 138 -8.71 1.09 10.44
N ILE A 139 -7.81 0.43 11.18
CA ILE A 139 -8.15 -0.67 12.10
C ILE A 139 -7.86 -0.19 13.52
N HIS A 140 -8.85 -0.33 14.39
CA HIS A 140 -8.73 -0.02 15.81
C HIS A 140 -9.68 -0.92 16.62
N ASN A 141 -9.16 -1.53 17.69
CA ASN A 141 -9.94 -2.39 18.58
C ASN A 141 -10.77 -3.44 17.84
N LYS A 142 -10.14 -4.20 16.93
CA LYS A 142 -10.78 -5.24 16.10
C LYS A 142 -11.92 -4.74 15.22
N ARG A 143 -11.92 -3.46 14.87
CA ARG A 143 -12.89 -2.84 13.97
C ARG A 143 -12.18 -2.20 12.80
N LEU A 144 -12.67 -2.48 11.60
CA LEU A 144 -12.25 -1.86 10.35
C LEU A 144 -13.19 -0.70 10.04
N TYR A 145 -12.63 0.48 9.91
CA TYR A 145 -13.32 1.70 9.53
C TYR A 145 -13.09 1.98 8.05
N VAL A 146 -14.18 2.07 7.29
CA VAL A 146 -14.16 2.33 5.85
C VAL A 146 -14.99 3.57 5.58
N ARG A 147 -14.37 4.62 5.02
CA ARG A 147 -15.07 5.83 4.59
C ARG A 147 -15.26 5.82 3.08
N HIS A 148 -16.47 6.16 2.61
CA HIS A 148 -16.74 6.45 1.21
C HIS A 148 -17.64 7.68 1.11
N GLY A 149 -17.08 8.79 0.61
CA GLY A 149 -17.75 10.09 0.61
C GLY A 149 -18.18 10.53 2.01
N ALA A 150 -19.44 10.79 2.23
CA ALA A 150 -20.01 11.17 3.51
C ALA A 150 -20.36 9.98 4.43
N SER A 151 -20.22 8.75 3.94
CA SER A 151 -20.55 7.53 4.72
C SER A 151 -19.33 6.97 5.43
N LEU A 152 -19.45 6.70 6.72
CA LEU A 152 -18.50 5.93 7.52
C LEU A 152 -19.14 4.59 7.89
N MET A 153 -18.50 3.50 7.52
CA MET A 153 -18.92 2.14 7.83
C MET A 153 -17.91 1.50 8.77
N VAL A 154 -18.40 0.71 9.71
CA VAL A 154 -17.57 0.01 10.69
C VAL A 154 -17.90 -1.46 10.64
N TYR A 155 -16.87 -2.29 10.47
CA TYR A 155 -16.98 -3.74 10.39
C TYR A 155 -16.23 -4.38 11.56
N ASP A 156 -16.79 -5.40 12.16
CA ASP A 156 -16.08 -6.25 13.12
C ASP A 156 -15.12 -7.16 12.32
N VAL A 157 -13.86 -7.16 12.71
CA VAL A 157 -12.80 -7.99 12.11
C VAL A 157 -12.12 -8.87 13.18
N ALA A 158 -12.80 -9.07 14.32
CA ALA A 158 -12.39 -10.08 15.26
C ALA A 158 -12.52 -11.44 14.58
N GLY A 159 -11.42 -12.19 14.47
CA GLY A 159 -11.51 -13.60 14.07
C GLY A 159 -12.42 -14.36 15.02
N SER A 160 -13.34 -15.13 14.47
CA SER A 160 -14.12 -16.11 15.23
C SER A 160 -13.23 -17.25 15.68
#